data_30082569e25da744b2317a44e857fd49
#
_entry.id   30082569e25da744b2317a44e857fd49
#
_cell.length_a   1.000
_cell.length_b   1.000
_cell.length_c   1.000
_cell.angle_alpha   90.00
_cell.angle_beta   90.00
_cell.angle_gamma   90.00
#
_symmetry.space_group_name_H-M   'P 1'
#
loop_
_entity.id
_entity.type
_entity.pdbx_description
1 polymer ?
#
loop_
_entity_poly.entity_id
_entity_poly.type
_entity_poly.pdbx_seq_one_letter_code
_entity_poly.pdbx_strand_id
1 'polypeptide(L)'
;MNEIITEIGNHRKSFRMISFSQVLFLLALAVVSLTSFLVATYPTTKKEDANFAYMSIIRNQSDISLSSMIDAVTGKLFEMDKKRSYGGKRLKDMPAQSLYVNSKKEMLCDYWAVITSVNDPTVVVKQLAETSEKLCLVVVADKKSPTKYEVSRNHLVYLTVEDQEKLAYNIMKLVPWNHFARKNIGFLYAIQHGAKKIFDVDDDNELISTKNIIKQVFDHTKKDYDYIETKQYVTNPYMIYLNQKGEFIWPRGYPLEAIKTEHDYVFKPENVTLKNNHVANLGVIQYLQNVNPDLDAIYRITHPIPAKFDDSITQCFILAKDSFAPWNAQSTLFNYNAFWGLLLPMTVHGRVSDIWRSYFTQRLLWEKSSNIAFCPSLVNHIRNQHRLIKDFDAELPLYTQAESLVKYLQQWKPVSKDIPSMLEELYIDMYERGILELKDVEFIQLWIQDLQRVGYSFEYIVC
;
A
#
# COMPACT_ATOMS: atom_id res chain seq x y z
N MET A 1 -48.93 -0.16 33.78
CA MET A 1 -48.23 0.17 32.52
C MET A 1 -47.47 1.51 32.60
N ASN A 2 -47.87 2.44 33.46
CA ASN A 2 -47.17 3.71 33.67
C ASN A 2 -45.98 3.63 34.66
N GLU A 3 -45.91 2.62 35.52
CA GLU A 3 -44.78 2.41 36.43
C GLU A 3 -43.59 1.75 35.78
N ILE A 4 -43.77 0.92 34.76
CA ILE A 4 -42.70 0.25 34.02
C ILE A 4 -41.96 1.24 33.11
N ILE A 5 -42.60 2.28 32.63
CA ILE A 5 -41.98 3.33 31.76
C ILE A 5 -41.04 4.25 32.55
N THR A 6 -41.27 4.42 33.87
CA THR A 6 -40.45 5.28 34.73
C THR A 6 -39.14 4.63 35.15
N GLU A 7 -39.08 3.30 35.24
CA GLU A 7 -37.86 2.56 35.59
C GLU A 7 -36.87 2.45 34.41
N ILE A 8 -37.36 2.37 33.17
CA ILE A 8 -36.49 2.35 31.97
C ILE A 8 -35.83 3.69 31.69
N GLY A 9 -36.44 4.80 32.16
CA GLY A 9 -35.91 6.17 32.00
C GLY A 9 -34.69 6.49 32.86
N ASN A 10 -34.50 5.81 33.96
CA ASN A 10 -33.43 6.11 34.94
C ASN A 10 -32.14 5.32 34.75
N HIS A 11 -32.12 4.30 33.89
CA HIS A 11 -30.92 3.55 33.55
C HIS A 11 -30.12 4.09 32.34
N ARG A 12 -30.51 5.22 31.74
CA ARG A 12 -29.78 5.90 30.65
C ARG A 12 -28.70 6.89 31.11
N LYS A 13 -28.31 6.90 32.35
CA LYS A 13 -27.18 7.70 32.83
C LYS A 13 -26.05 6.81 33.29
N SER A 14 -25.02 6.74 32.46
CA SER A 14 -23.66 6.24 32.74
C SER A 14 -23.20 5.01 31.92
N PHE A 15 -23.40 5.01 30.61
CA PHE A 15 -22.39 4.37 29.78
C PHE A 15 -21.30 5.43 29.54
N ARG A 16 -20.28 5.45 30.39
CA ARG A 16 -19.01 6.09 30.05
C ARG A 16 -18.49 5.33 28.84
N MET A 17 -18.36 6.02 27.70
CA MET A 17 -17.62 5.47 26.57
C MET A 17 -16.25 5.07 27.09
N ILE A 18 -15.98 3.77 27.06
CA ILE A 18 -14.66 3.23 27.39
C ILE A 18 -13.71 3.82 26.36
N SER A 19 -12.70 4.54 26.77
CA SER A 19 -11.72 5.11 25.84
C SER A 19 -11.01 3.98 25.10
N PHE A 20 -10.59 4.23 23.86
CA PHE A 20 -9.86 3.26 23.04
C PHE A 20 -8.65 2.67 23.77
N SER A 21 -7.95 3.49 24.58
CA SER A 21 -6.86 3.03 25.45
C SER A 21 -7.33 2.04 26.53
N GLN A 22 -8.56 2.18 27.04
CA GLN A 22 -9.12 1.22 28.00
C GLN A 22 -9.53 -0.11 27.35
N VAL A 23 -9.99 -0.10 26.09
CA VAL A 23 -10.27 -1.32 25.33
C VAL A 23 -8.98 -2.06 25.01
N LEU A 24 -7.93 -1.35 24.56
CA LEU A 24 -6.60 -1.93 24.35
C LEU A 24 -5.99 -2.47 25.63
N PHE A 25 -6.13 -1.76 26.75
CA PHE A 25 -5.68 -2.22 28.07
C PHE A 25 -6.42 -3.48 28.51
N LEU A 26 -7.73 -3.55 28.32
CA LEU A 26 -8.53 -4.74 28.64
C LEU A 26 -8.17 -5.92 27.73
N LEU A 27 -7.91 -5.68 26.44
CA LEU A 27 -7.42 -6.72 25.52
C LEU A 27 -6.03 -7.21 25.90
N ALA A 28 -5.11 -6.31 26.27
CA ALA A 28 -3.79 -6.69 26.77
C ALA A 28 -3.86 -7.47 28.07
N LEU A 29 -4.72 -7.09 29.02
CA LEU A 29 -4.98 -7.83 30.26
C LEU A 29 -5.61 -9.20 29.97
N ALA A 30 -6.51 -9.31 29.02
CA ALA A 30 -7.10 -10.59 28.60
C ALA A 30 -6.05 -11.53 28.01
N VAL A 31 -5.13 -11.03 27.19
CA VAL A 31 -4.01 -11.80 26.63
C VAL A 31 -3.06 -12.26 27.74
N VAL A 32 -2.69 -11.36 28.67
CA VAL A 32 -1.81 -11.70 29.82
C VAL A 32 -2.50 -12.70 30.77
N SER A 33 -3.81 -12.56 31.04
CA SER A 33 -4.54 -13.50 31.88
C SER A 33 -4.72 -14.85 31.20
N LEU A 34 -4.95 -14.91 29.88
CA LEU A 34 -5.08 -16.14 29.11
C LEU A 34 -3.74 -16.90 29.05
N THR A 35 -2.64 -16.19 28.89
CA THR A 35 -1.27 -16.78 28.92
C THR A 35 -0.94 -17.29 30.33
N SER A 36 -1.26 -16.54 31.37
CA SER A 36 -1.07 -16.95 32.77
C SER A 36 -1.94 -18.18 33.12
N PHE A 37 -3.19 -18.24 32.62
CA PHE A 37 -4.08 -19.39 32.81
C PHE A 37 -3.57 -20.63 32.05
N LEU A 38 -3.12 -20.49 30.81
CA LEU A 38 -2.53 -21.57 30.02
C LEU A 38 -1.26 -22.12 30.69
N VAL A 39 -0.37 -21.26 31.20
CA VAL A 39 0.84 -21.65 31.91
C VAL A 39 0.50 -22.36 33.25
N ALA A 40 -0.56 -21.93 33.92
CA ALA A 40 -0.97 -22.55 35.20
C ALA A 40 -1.66 -23.92 35.06
N THR A 41 -2.32 -24.19 33.92
CA THR A 41 -3.14 -25.39 33.72
C THR A 41 -2.43 -26.55 33.05
N TYR A 42 -1.22 -26.37 32.50
CA TYR A 42 -0.45 -27.45 31.87
C TYR A 42 0.48 -28.18 32.86
N PRO A 43 0.61 -29.52 32.75
CA PRO A 43 1.56 -30.30 33.57
C PRO A 43 3.01 -29.83 33.32
N THR A 44 3.84 -29.86 34.36
CA THR A 44 5.21 -29.33 34.39
C THR A 44 6.12 -29.88 33.29
N THR A 45 5.95 -31.11 32.87
CA THR A 45 6.74 -31.77 31.80
C THR A 45 6.40 -31.29 30.37
N LYS A 46 5.30 -30.55 30.17
CA LYS A 46 4.92 -29.97 28.88
C LYS A 46 5.05 -28.44 28.82
N LYS A 47 5.40 -27.82 29.95
CA LYS A 47 5.57 -26.34 30.00
C LYS A 47 6.79 -25.85 29.25
N GLU A 48 7.88 -26.61 29.25
CA GLU A 48 9.09 -26.27 28.51
C GLU A 48 8.87 -26.39 27.01
N ASP A 49 8.19 -27.45 26.55
CA ASP A 49 7.84 -27.64 25.14
C ASP A 49 6.84 -26.60 24.64
N ALA A 50 5.83 -26.25 25.45
CA ALA A 50 4.86 -25.22 25.13
C ALA A 50 5.50 -23.82 25.11
N ASN A 51 6.40 -23.50 26.05
CA ASN A 51 7.17 -22.27 26.04
C ASN A 51 8.16 -22.21 24.86
N PHE A 52 8.80 -23.33 24.52
CA PHE A 52 9.71 -23.40 23.38
C PHE A 52 8.96 -23.26 22.04
N ALA A 53 7.81 -23.94 21.90
CA ALA A 53 6.93 -23.79 20.75
C ALA A 53 6.34 -22.38 20.65
N TYR A 54 5.93 -21.76 21.76
CA TYR A 54 5.44 -20.40 21.82
C TYR A 54 6.53 -19.38 21.47
N MET A 55 7.73 -19.55 22.03
CA MET A 55 8.89 -18.69 21.70
C MET A 55 9.42 -18.92 20.31
N SER A 56 9.29 -20.11 19.72
CA SER A 56 9.62 -20.37 18.31
C SER A 56 8.58 -19.77 17.36
N ILE A 57 7.31 -19.75 17.74
CA ILE A 57 6.23 -19.08 16.99
C ILE A 57 6.45 -17.56 17.01
N ILE A 58 6.82 -16.99 18.16
CA ILE A 58 7.15 -15.56 18.28
C ILE A 58 8.43 -15.22 17.50
N ARG A 59 9.46 -16.09 17.52
CA ARG A 59 10.69 -15.88 16.76
C ARG A 59 10.54 -16.02 15.25
N ASN A 60 9.57 -16.78 14.77
CA ASN A 60 9.33 -16.99 13.34
C ASN A 60 8.26 -16.06 12.71
N GLN A 61 7.55 -15.29 13.52
CA GLN A 61 6.56 -14.32 13.05
C GLN A 61 7.03 -12.91 13.41
N SER A 62 7.70 -12.28 12.45
CA SER A 62 8.05 -10.85 12.43
C SER A 62 8.70 -10.28 13.70
N ASP A 63 9.76 -9.53 13.51
CA ASP A 63 10.53 -8.77 14.51
C ASP A 63 9.76 -7.65 15.25
N ILE A 64 8.46 -7.81 15.45
CA ILE A 64 7.70 -6.93 16.34
C ILE A 64 8.04 -7.37 17.75
N SER A 65 8.98 -6.66 18.36
CA SER A 65 9.38 -6.93 19.72
C SER A 65 8.22 -6.65 20.69
N LEU A 66 8.18 -7.40 21.79
CA LEU A 66 7.23 -7.13 22.88
C LEU A 66 7.30 -5.65 23.33
N SER A 67 8.46 -4.99 23.17
CA SER A 67 8.62 -3.57 23.44
C SER A 67 7.80 -2.68 22.52
N SER A 68 7.70 -2.97 21.21
CA SER A 68 6.84 -2.17 20.31
C SER A 68 5.36 -2.34 20.63
N MET A 69 4.93 -3.52 21.10
CA MET A 69 3.56 -3.69 21.61
C MET A 69 3.31 -2.91 22.90
N ILE A 70 4.28 -2.91 23.82
CA ILE A 70 4.21 -2.13 25.06
C ILE A 70 4.19 -0.63 24.75
N ASP A 71 5.01 -0.16 23.82
CA ASP A 71 5.06 1.24 23.41
C ASP A 71 3.74 1.68 22.76
N ALA A 72 3.13 0.83 21.92
CA ALA A 72 1.80 1.07 21.37
C ALA A 72 0.71 1.19 22.47
N VAL A 73 0.77 0.30 23.47
CA VAL A 73 -0.18 0.31 24.62
C VAL A 73 0.07 1.48 25.56
N THR A 74 1.33 1.88 25.75
CA THR A 74 1.69 3.01 26.63
C THR A 74 1.57 4.38 25.97
N GLY A 75 1.24 4.42 24.67
CA GLY A 75 1.10 5.65 23.91
C GLY A 75 2.43 6.32 23.54
N LYS A 76 3.56 5.61 23.68
CA LYS A 76 4.83 6.06 23.15
C LYS A 76 4.80 5.95 21.63
N LEU A 77 5.07 7.05 20.96
CA LEU A 77 5.27 7.06 19.51
C LEU A 77 6.54 6.26 19.17
N PHE A 78 6.50 5.56 18.04
CA PHE A 78 7.67 4.91 17.50
C PHE A 78 8.76 5.96 17.23
N GLU A 79 9.92 5.80 17.90
CA GLU A 79 11.03 6.73 17.74
C GLU A 79 11.76 6.43 16.43
N MET A 80 11.87 7.46 15.58
CA MET A 80 12.57 7.40 14.30
C MET A 80 14.08 7.61 14.45
N ASP A 81 14.63 7.30 15.62
CA ASP A 81 16.07 7.33 15.85
C ASP A 81 16.77 6.17 15.15
N LYS A 82 18.05 6.40 14.79
CA LYS A 82 18.87 5.35 14.19
C LYS A 82 19.15 4.26 15.21
N LYS A 83 18.66 3.05 14.90
CA LYS A 83 18.83 1.84 15.73
C LYS A 83 20.01 0.98 15.27
N ARG A 84 20.45 1.19 14.03
CA ARG A 84 21.51 0.42 13.36
C ARG A 84 22.21 1.30 12.33
N SER A 85 23.36 0.87 11.83
CA SER A 85 24.12 1.57 10.80
C SER A 85 24.31 0.69 9.57
N TYR A 86 24.15 1.27 8.40
CA TYR A 86 24.38 0.57 7.14
C TYR A 86 25.88 0.53 6.82
N GLY A 87 26.44 -0.67 6.77
CA GLY A 87 27.85 -0.92 6.40
C GLY A 87 28.03 -1.63 5.06
N GLY A 88 26.95 -1.77 4.26
CA GLY A 88 26.98 -2.45 2.97
C GLY A 88 27.53 -1.59 1.83
N LYS A 89 27.63 -2.21 0.64
CA LYS A 89 28.02 -1.51 -0.59
C LYS A 89 26.95 -0.52 -1.01
N ARG A 90 27.39 0.61 -1.56
CA ARG A 90 26.50 1.60 -2.16
C ARG A 90 26.29 1.30 -3.65
N LEU A 91 25.17 1.77 -4.20
CA LEU A 91 24.83 1.62 -5.61
C LEU A 91 25.96 2.10 -6.53
N LYS A 92 26.59 3.22 -6.21
CA LYS A 92 27.74 3.78 -6.95
C LYS A 92 28.95 2.85 -7.02
N ASP A 93 29.09 1.94 -6.06
CA ASP A 93 30.21 0.99 -5.96
C ASP A 93 29.87 -0.37 -6.61
N MET A 94 28.67 -0.49 -7.15
CA MET A 94 28.22 -1.67 -7.88
C MET A 94 28.64 -1.59 -9.35
N PRO A 95 28.88 -2.73 -10.01
CA PRO A 95 29.25 -2.73 -11.43
C PRO A 95 28.08 -2.21 -12.29
N ALA A 96 28.45 -1.40 -13.30
CA ALA A 96 27.48 -0.96 -14.31
C ALA A 96 26.86 -2.18 -15.01
N GLN A 97 25.57 -2.11 -15.28
CA GLN A 97 24.83 -3.19 -15.90
C GLN A 97 24.68 -2.93 -17.40
N SER A 98 24.84 -4.01 -18.21
CA SER A 98 24.51 -3.94 -19.63
C SER A 98 23.00 -3.89 -19.85
N LEU A 99 22.56 -3.20 -20.91
CA LEU A 99 21.16 -3.23 -21.32
C LEU A 99 20.71 -4.66 -21.62
N TYR A 100 19.46 -4.93 -21.28
CA TYR A 100 18.81 -6.18 -21.61
C TYR A 100 18.55 -6.23 -23.11
N VAL A 101 19.18 -7.17 -23.80
CA VAL A 101 18.97 -7.32 -25.24
C VAL A 101 17.79 -8.25 -25.47
N ASN A 102 16.66 -7.70 -25.88
CA ASN A 102 15.53 -8.51 -26.34
C ASN A 102 15.89 -9.19 -27.67
N SER A 103 16.01 -10.49 -27.65
CA SER A 103 16.33 -11.30 -28.85
C SER A 103 15.11 -11.60 -29.74
N LYS A 104 13.89 -11.23 -29.30
CA LYS A 104 12.63 -11.48 -30.03
C LYS A 104 11.85 -10.21 -30.20
N LYS A 105 11.10 -10.08 -31.33
CA LYS A 105 10.02 -9.09 -31.48
C LYS A 105 8.92 -9.47 -30.51
N GLU A 106 8.99 -8.93 -29.30
CA GLU A 106 7.99 -9.12 -28.27
C GLU A 106 6.92 -8.04 -28.36
N MET A 107 5.79 -8.29 -27.77
CA MET A 107 4.66 -7.38 -27.68
C MET A 107 5.09 -6.06 -27.02
N LEU A 108 4.90 -4.94 -27.70
CA LEU A 108 5.17 -3.60 -27.20
C LEU A 108 3.85 -2.86 -27.00
N CYS A 109 3.63 -2.33 -25.80
CA CYS A 109 2.44 -1.57 -25.47
C CYS A 109 2.79 -0.32 -24.65
N ASP A 110 2.09 0.77 -24.95
CA ASP A 110 2.21 2.00 -24.16
C ASP A 110 1.50 1.88 -22.79
N TYR A 111 0.44 1.06 -22.72
CA TYR A 111 -0.40 0.88 -21.53
C TYR A 111 -0.35 -0.57 -21.06
N TRP A 112 -0.08 -0.76 -19.79
CA TRP A 112 -0.02 -2.07 -19.17
C TRP A 112 -0.85 -2.14 -17.90
N ALA A 113 -1.57 -3.25 -17.71
CA ALA A 113 -2.10 -3.63 -16.41
C ALA A 113 -1.23 -4.76 -15.82
N VAL A 114 -0.91 -4.68 -14.55
CA VAL A 114 -0.07 -5.66 -13.84
C VAL A 114 -0.86 -6.25 -12.68
N ILE A 115 -1.00 -7.57 -12.69
CA ILE A 115 -1.72 -8.36 -11.69
C ILE A 115 -0.83 -9.48 -11.17
N THR A 116 -0.89 -9.77 -9.87
CA THR A 116 -0.47 -11.05 -9.30
C THR A 116 -1.70 -11.86 -8.95
N SER A 117 -1.72 -13.14 -9.26
CA SER A 117 -2.84 -14.00 -8.93
C SER A 117 -2.40 -15.43 -8.64
N VAL A 118 -3.05 -16.05 -7.66
CA VAL A 118 -2.97 -17.49 -7.37
C VAL A 118 -4.23 -18.23 -7.81
N ASN A 119 -5.16 -17.51 -8.42
CA ASN A 119 -6.47 -18.01 -8.85
C ASN A 119 -6.51 -18.27 -10.36
N ASP A 120 -7.51 -18.99 -10.81
CA ASP A 120 -7.94 -19.01 -12.20
C ASP A 120 -8.31 -17.59 -12.66
N PRO A 121 -8.43 -17.34 -13.99
CA PRO A 121 -8.75 -16.01 -14.51
C PRO A 121 -9.95 -15.40 -13.82
N THR A 122 -9.71 -14.36 -13.02
CA THR A 122 -10.72 -13.65 -12.26
C THR A 122 -11.54 -12.69 -13.12
N VAL A 123 -12.56 -12.07 -12.55
CA VAL A 123 -13.44 -11.14 -13.27
C VAL A 123 -12.64 -9.98 -13.88
N VAL A 124 -11.77 -9.33 -13.09
CA VAL A 124 -10.97 -8.20 -13.58
C VAL A 124 -10.01 -8.60 -14.70
N VAL A 125 -9.39 -9.79 -14.62
CA VAL A 125 -8.53 -10.29 -15.68
C VAL A 125 -9.28 -10.46 -16.99
N LYS A 126 -10.47 -11.07 -16.95
CA LYS A 126 -11.34 -11.23 -18.11
C LYS A 126 -11.79 -9.88 -18.66
N GLN A 127 -12.25 -8.97 -17.80
CA GLN A 127 -12.66 -7.63 -18.18
C GLN A 127 -11.52 -6.85 -18.86
N LEU A 128 -10.31 -6.85 -18.29
CA LEU A 128 -9.15 -6.17 -18.87
C LEU A 128 -8.71 -6.81 -20.20
N ALA A 129 -8.73 -8.15 -20.29
CA ALA A 129 -8.39 -8.86 -21.50
C ALA A 129 -9.36 -8.58 -22.66
N GLU A 130 -10.59 -8.18 -22.38
CA GLU A 130 -11.63 -7.88 -23.39
C GLU A 130 -11.68 -6.40 -23.80
N THR A 131 -10.97 -5.50 -23.10
CA THR A 131 -11.18 -4.06 -23.26
C THR A 131 -10.62 -3.46 -24.55
N SER A 132 -9.34 -3.66 -24.84
CA SER A 132 -8.67 -3.04 -25.99
C SER A 132 -7.29 -3.65 -26.24
N GLU A 133 -6.94 -3.83 -27.51
CA GLU A 133 -5.60 -4.25 -27.91
C GLU A 133 -4.49 -3.24 -27.58
N LYS A 134 -4.86 -2.01 -27.22
CA LYS A 134 -3.91 -0.98 -26.77
C LYS A 134 -3.48 -1.18 -25.31
N LEU A 135 -4.20 -1.97 -24.54
CA LEU A 135 -3.90 -2.31 -23.15
C LEU A 135 -3.34 -3.72 -23.10
N CYS A 136 -2.07 -3.83 -22.76
CA CYS A 136 -1.47 -5.13 -22.49
C CYS A 136 -1.61 -5.49 -21.02
N LEU A 137 -1.77 -6.77 -20.76
CA LEU A 137 -1.97 -7.32 -19.42
C LEU A 137 -0.87 -8.35 -19.14
N VAL A 138 -0.20 -8.20 -18.00
CA VAL A 138 0.67 -9.22 -17.45
C VAL A 138 0.12 -9.73 -16.12
N VAL A 139 -0.10 -11.04 -16.06
CA VAL A 139 -0.48 -11.76 -14.84
C VAL A 139 0.72 -12.56 -14.35
N VAL A 140 1.21 -12.23 -13.18
CA VAL A 140 2.36 -12.88 -12.56
C VAL A 140 1.85 -14.01 -11.67
N ALA A 141 2.19 -15.25 -12.05
CA ALA A 141 1.87 -16.44 -11.27
C ALA A 141 2.77 -16.59 -10.04
N ASP A 142 2.33 -17.43 -9.12
CA ASP A 142 3.15 -17.92 -8.02
C ASP A 142 3.05 -19.45 -7.92
N LYS A 143 3.75 -20.10 -7.01
CA LYS A 143 3.78 -21.58 -6.87
C LYS A 143 2.40 -22.21 -6.63
N LYS A 144 1.43 -21.41 -6.14
CA LYS A 144 0.05 -21.85 -5.93
C LYS A 144 -0.87 -21.58 -7.12
N SER A 145 -0.39 -20.86 -8.12
CA SER A 145 -1.19 -20.48 -9.27
C SER A 145 -1.41 -21.67 -10.22
N PRO A 146 -2.49 -21.66 -11.01
CA PRO A 146 -2.75 -22.71 -11.99
C PRO A 146 -1.64 -22.76 -13.04
N THR A 147 -1.31 -23.98 -13.49
CA THR A 147 -0.30 -24.19 -14.55
C THR A 147 -0.80 -23.81 -15.94
N LYS A 148 -2.12 -23.81 -16.13
CA LYS A 148 -2.79 -23.36 -17.35
C LYS A 148 -3.69 -22.18 -17.02
N TYR A 149 -3.68 -21.17 -17.88
CA TYR A 149 -4.47 -19.96 -17.69
C TYR A 149 -5.43 -19.79 -18.87
N GLU A 150 -6.70 -20.11 -18.64
CA GLU A 150 -7.70 -20.25 -19.70
C GLU A 150 -8.29 -18.90 -20.20
N VAL A 151 -7.43 -17.90 -20.36
CA VAL A 151 -7.75 -16.68 -21.11
C VAL A 151 -6.64 -16.45 -22.13
N SER A 152 -6.98 -16.65 -23.39
CA SER A 152 -6.02 -16.41 -24.47
C SER A 152 -6.38 -15.14 -25.23
N ARG A 153 -5.49 -14.16 -25.16
CA ARG A 153 -5.54 -12.92 -25.94
C ARG A 153 -4.13 -12.55 -26.35
N ASN A 154 -3.96 -11.97 -27.53
CA ASN A 154 -2.65 -11.59 -28.05
C ASN A 154 -1.91 -10.56 -27.20
N HIS A 155 -2.63 -9.82 -26.37
CA HIS A 155 -2.11 -8.76 -25.50
C HIS A 155 -2.14 -9.15 -24.00
N LEU A 156 -2.33 -10.44 -23.67
CA LEU A 156 -2.24 -10.99 -22.32
C LEU A 156 -1.03 -11.92 -22.22
N VAL A 157 -0.21 -11.69 -21.23
CA VAL A 157 0.94 -12.52 -20.84
C VAL A 157 0.69 -13.12 -19.48
N TYR A 158 0.69 -14.43 -19.39
CA TYR A 158 0.69 -15.16 -18.12
C TYR A 158 2.12 -15.65 -17.86
N LEU A 159 2.79 -14.99 -16.90
CA LEU A 159 4.14 -15.36 -16.49
C LEU A 159 4.08 -16.53 -15.51
N THR A 160 4.24 -17.73 -16.01
CA THR A 160 4.34 -18.95 -15.19
C THR A 160 5.56 -18.92 -14.29
N VAL A 161 5.64 -19.82 -13.30
CA VAL A 161 6.84 -20.00 -12.48
C VAL A 161 8.07 -20.25 -13.36
N GLU A 162 7.93 -21.13 -14.35
CA GLU A 162 9.02 -21.47 -15.28
C GLU A 162 9.45 -20.27 -16.14
N ASP A 163 8.50 -19.46 -16.61
CA ASP A 163 8.84 -18.25 -17.38
C ASP A 163 9.58 -17.24 -16.52
N GLN A 164 9.13 -17.04 -15.28
CA GLN A 164 9.80 -16.14 -14.35
C GLN A 164 11.23 -16.58 -14.03
N GLU A 165 11.49 -17.88 -13.89
CA GLU A 165 12.85 -18.41 -13.67
C GLU A 165 13.81 -18.14 -14.83
N LYS A 166 13.28 -17.98 -16.04
CA LYS A 166 14.05 -17.61 -17.24
C LYS A 166 14.33 -16.12 -17.35
N LEU A 167 13.63 -15.27 -16.57
CA LEU A 167 13.87 -13.84 -16.56
C LEU A 167 15.20 -13.53 -15.85
N ALA A 168 16.06 -12.78 -16.52
CA ALA A 168 17.38 -12.43 -15.99
C ALA A 168 17.37 -11.14 -15.16
N TYR A 169 16.26 -10.83 -14.46
CA TYR A 169 16.22 -9.69 -13.57
C TYR A 169 17.01 -9.96 -12.29
N ASN A 170 17.75 -8.96 -11.83
CA ASN A 170 18.57 -9.09 -10.62
C ASN A 170 17.72 -9.29 -9.36
N ILE A 171 16.53 -8.67 -9.31
CA ILE A 171 15.59 -8.84 -8.19
C ILE A 171 15.16 -10.28 -7.96
N MET A 172 15.22 -11.14 -8.99
CA MET A 172 14.89 -12.57 -8.87
C MET A 172 15.75 -13.31 -7.84
N LYS A 173 16.92 -12.77 -7.50
CA LYS A 173 17.82 -13.34 -6.47
C LYS A 173 17.25 -13.23 -5.05
N LEU A 174 16.36 -12.25 -4.82
CA LEU A 174 15.87 -11.92 -3.49
C LEU A 174 14.36 -12.12 -3.34
N VAL A 175 13.57 -11.85 -4.41
CA VAL A 175 12.10 -11.87 -4.29
C VAL A 175 11.59 -13.28 -3.94
N PRO A 176 10.90 -13.45 -2.81
CA PRO A 176 10.46 -14.76 -2.38
C PRO A 176 9.26 -15.27 -3.17
N TRP A 177 9.07 -16.59 -3.20
CA TRP A 177 7.84 -17.22 -3.67
C TRP A 177 6.70 -17.11 -2.64
N ASN A 178 5.46 -17.20 -3.12
CA ASN A 178 4.24 -17.02 -2.32
C ASN A 178 4.23 -15.68 -1.58
N HIS A 179 4.64 -14.63 -2.31
CA HIS A 179 4.82 -13.32 -1.72
C HIS A 179 4.31 -12.19 -2.63
N PHE A 180 3.69 -11.18 -2.02
CA PHE A 180 3.12 -10.04 -2.75
C PHE A 180 4.16 -9.27 -3.59
N ALA A 181 5.41 -9.19 -3.14
CA ALA A 181 6.50 -8.55 -3.86
C ALA A 181 6.81 -9.17 -5.24
N ARG A 182 6.26 -10.35 -5.59
CA ARG A 182 6.39 -10.89 -6.94
C ARG A 182 5.76 -10.00 -8.01
N LYS A 183 4.83 -9.13 -7.64
CA LYS A 183 4.26 -8.11 -8.53
C LYS A 183 5.34 -7.22 -9.17
N ASN A 184 6.48 -7.00 -8.48
CA ASN A 184 7.62 -6.26 -9.01
C ASN A 184 8.19 -6.86 -10.30
N ILE A 185 8.08 -8.17 -10.49
CA ILE A 185 8.50 -8.85 -11.74
C ILE A 185 7.60 -8.41 -12.90
N GLY A 186 6.29 -8.33 -12.66
CA GLY A 186 5.33 -7.85 -13.65
C GLY A 186 5.57 -6.39 -14.04
N PHE A 187 5.96 -5.54 -13.08
CA PHE A 187 6.31 -4.16 -13.38
C PHE A 187 7.54 -4.06 -14.28
N LEU A 188 8.62 -4.79 -13.96
CA LEU A 188 9.81 -4.82 -14.83
C LEU A 188 9.49 -5.37 -16.21
N TYR A 189 8.66 -6.42 -16.29
CA TYR A 189 8.21 -6.98 -17.56
C TYR A 189 7.47 -5.93 -18.40
N ALA A 190 6.52 -5.22 -17.82
CA ALA A 190 5.79 -4.16 -18.51
C ALA A 190 6.72 -3.03 -18.99
N ILE A 191 7.67 -2.60 -18.16
CA ILE A 191 8.64 -1.55 -18.49
C ILE A 191 9.55 -2.00 -19.65
N GLN A 192 10.07 -3.23 -19.61
CA GLN A 192 10.87 -3.82 -20.66
C GLN A 192 10.12 -3.87 -22.00
N HIS A 193 8.78 -4.02 -21.95
CA HIS A 193 7.92 -4.11 -23.13
C HIS A 193 7.24 -2.77 -23.48
N GLY A 194 7.89 -1.65 -23.14
CA GLY A 194 7.58 -0.32 -23.64
C GLY A 194 6.50 0.44 -22.88
N ALA A 195 6.15 0.03 -21.66
CA ALA A 195 5.17 0.73 -20.85
C ALA A 195 5.50 2.24 -20.73
N LYS A 196 4.50 3.07 -20.98
CA LYS A 196 4.49 4.49 -20.66
C LYS A 196 3.59 4.77 -19.45
N LYS A 197 2.62 3.89 -19.22
CA LYS A 197 1.72 3.93 -18.06
C LYS A 197 1.46 2.50 -17.58
N ILE A 198 1.46 2.30 -16.28
CA ILE A 198 1.20 1.01 -15.63
C ILE A 198 0.03 1.16 -14.67
N PHE A 199 -1.00 0.36 -14.89
CA PHE A 199 -2.14 0.21 -13.99
C PHE A 199 -1.88 -0.99 -13.06
N ASP A 200 -1.61 -0.68 -11.80
CA ASP A 200 -1.41 -1.63 -10.72
C ASP A 200 -2.78 -2.00 -10.14
N VAL A 201 -3.20 -3.26 -10.32
CA VAL A 201 -4.53 -3.74 -9.93
C VAL A 201 -4.47 -5.12 -9.32
N ASP A 202 -5.35 -5.42 -8.37
CA ASP A 202 -5.43 -6.72 -7.70
C ASP A 202 -6.49 -7.62 -8.36
N ASP A 203 -6.34 -8.93 -8.21
CA ASP A 203 -7.15 -9.94 -8.87
C ASP A 203 -8.57 -10.10 -8.30
N ASP A 204 -8.84 -9.56 -7.13
CA ASP A 204 -10.16 -9.53 -6.46
C ASP A 204 -10.97 -8.24 -6.74
N ASN A 205 -10.54 -7.46 -7.70
CA ASN A 205 -11.28 -6.31 -8.18
C ASN A 205 -12.26 -6.67 -9.31
N GLU A 206 -13.21 -5.79 -9.55
CA GLU A 206 -14.13 -5.81 -10.68
C GLU A 206 -14.27 -4.38 -11.21
N LEU A 207 -14.01 -4.16 -12.51
CA LEU A 207 -14.22 -2.84 -13.10
C LEU A 207 -15.70 -2.44 -13.06
N ILE A 208 -16.00 -1.26 -12.53
CA ILE A 208 -17.37 -0.71 -12.51
C ILE A 208 -17.90 -0.56 -13.94
N SER A 209 -17.01 -0.20 -14.87
CA SER A 209 -17.33 -0.14 -16.30
C SER A 209 -16.11 -0.47 -17.15
N THR A 210 -16.33 -1.32 -18.16
CA THR A 210 -15.29 -1.62 -19.18
C THR A 210 -15.32 -0.64 -20.35
N LYS A 211 -16.40 0.19 -20.46
CA LYS A 211 -16.54 1.16 -21.54
C LYS A 211 -15.48 2.27 -21.41
N ASN A 212 -14.73 2.48 -22.48
CA ASN A 212 -13.73 3.56 -22.57
C ASN A 212 -12.66 3.52 -21.46
N ILE A 213 -12.29 2.34 -20.95
CA ILE A 213 -11.31 2.17 -19.88
C ILE A 213 -9.99 2.90 -20.20
N ILE A 214 -9.55 2.86 -21.47
CA ILE A 214 -8.35 3.59 -21.90
C ILE A 214 -8.48 5.08 -21.62
N LYS A 215 -9.62 5.68 -21.94
CA LYS A 215 -9.86 7.10 -21.68
C LYS A 215 -10.01 7.40 -20.20
N GLN A 216 -10.65 6.50 -19.46
CA GLN A 216 -10.89 6.70 -18.02
C GLN A 216 -9.59 6.61 -17.22
N VAL A 217 -8.75 5.61 -17.50
CA VAL A 217 -7.56 5.30 -16.69
C VAL A 217 -6.32 5.96 -17.26
N PHE A 218 -6.14 5.97 -18.58
CA PHE A 218 -4.85 6.33 -19.17
C PHE A 218 -4.80 7.71 -19.83
N ASP A 219 -5.96 8.31 -20.17
CA ASP A 219 -6.02 9.65 -20.79
C ASP A 219 -6.30 10.73 -19.75
N HIS A 220 -5.23 11.26 -19.16
CA HIS A 220 -5.29 12.36 -18.17
C HIS A 220 -4.76 13.68 -18.73
N THR A 221 -4.44 13.74 -20.01
CA THR A 221 -3.74 14.89 -20.63
C THR A 221 -4.54 16.19 -20.69
N LYS A 222 -5.86 16.12 -20.46
CA LYS A 222 -6.78 17.26 -20.62
C LYS A 222 -7.75 17.43 -19.45
N LYS A 223 -7.47 16.83 -18.29
CA LYS A 223 -8.35 16.98 -17.12
C LYS A 223 -7.86 18.15 -16.27
N ASP A 224 -8.78 19.04 -15.95
CA ASP A 224 -8.56 20.00 -14.88
C ASP A 224 -8.61 19.25 -13.55
N TYR A 225 -7.68 19.54 -12.68
CA TYR A 225 -7.59 18.96 -11.35
C TYR A 225 -7.72 20.05 -10.32
N ASP A 226 -8.47 19.78 -9.27
CA ASP A 226 -8.48 20.64 -8.11
C ASP A 226 -7.34 20.26 -7.17
N TYR A 227 -6.68 21.26 -6.60
CA TYR A 227 -5.63 21.07 -5.61
C TYR A 227 -6.20 21.07 -4.21
N ILE A 228 -5.76 20.10 -3.40
CA ILE A 228 -6.00 20.08 -1.96
C ILE A 228 -4.78 20.74 -1.30
N GLU A 229 -4.93 21.99 -0.88
CA GLU A 229 -3.96 22.63 0.01
C GLU A 229 -4.40 22.47 1.45
N THR A 230 -3.52 21.94 2.28
CA THR A 230 -3.75 21.75 3.71
C THR A 230 -2.48 22.03 4.50
N LYS A 231 -2.64 22.49 5.74
CA LYS A 231 -1.53 22.63 6.70
C LYS A 231 -1.24 21.33 7.47
N GLN A 232 -2.04 20.29 7.20
CA GLN A 232 -1.92 19.03 7.91
C GLN A 232 -0.84 18.17 7.26
N TYR A 233 -0.10 17.43 8.09
CA TYR A 233 0.95 16.53 7.63
C TYR A 233 0.38 15.29 6.89
N VAL A 234 -0.90 14.98 7.08
CA VAL A 234 -1.60 13.89 6.41
C VAL A 234 -3.02 14.30 6.04
N THR A 235 -3.49 13.87 4.87
CA THR A 235 -4.84 14.11 4.34
C THR A 235 -5.57 12.79 4.18
N ASN A 236 -6.86 12.78 4.53
CA ASN A 236 -7.74 11.64 4.30
C ASN A 236 -8.51 11.82 2.99
N PRO A 237 -8.09 11.18 1.88
CA PRO A 237 -8.74 11.37 0.58
C PRO A 237 -10.13 10.74 0.53
N TYR A 238 -10.44 9.77 1.40
CA TYR A 238 -11.76 9.11 1.40
C TYR A 238 -12.87 10.06 1.80
N MET A 239 -12.59 11.00 2.73
CA MET A 239 -13.57 11.99 3.17
C MET A 239 -14.00 12.96 2.07
N ILE A 240 -13.18 13.13 1.02
CA ILE A 240 -13.51 13.98 -0.13
C ILE A 240 -14.66 13.37 -0.95
N TYR A 241 -14.70 12.04 -1.01
CA TYR A 241 -15.63 11.27 -1.83
C TYR A 241 -16.81 10.69 -1.03
N LEU A 242 -16.94 11.06 0.24
CA LEU A 242 -18.00 10.55 1.10
C LEU A 242 -19.20 11.51 1.13
N ASN A 243 -20.41 11.01 0.81
CA ASN A 243 -21.63 11.84 0.79
C ASN A 243 -22.35 11.88 2.15
N GLN A 244 -21.97 11.05 3.12
CA GLN A 244 -22.74 10.89 4.33
C GLN A 244 -22.24 11.83 5.44
N LYS A 245 -23.10 12.72 5.91
CA LYS A 245 -22.81 13.57 7.06
C LYS A 245 -22.71 12.72 8.34
N GLY A 246 -21.56 12.78 8.98
CA GLY A 246 -21.32 12.16 10.29
C GLY A 246 -20.67 10.78 10.26
N GLU A 247 -20.40 10.20 9.08
CA GLU A 247 -19.55 9.03 8.95
C GLU A 247 -18.09 9.46 8.74
N PHE A 248 -17.19 8.86 9.49
CA PHE A 248 -15.76 9.05 9.34
C PHE A 248 -15.14 7.73 8.88
N ILE A 249 -14.49 7.76 7.71
CA ILE A 249 -13.85 6.62 7.08
C ILE A 249 -12.41 7.01 6.73
N TRP A 250 -11.46 6.12 6.98
CA TRP A 250 -10.05 6.37 6.67
C TRP A 250 -9.40 5.20 5.93
N PRO A 251 -8.47 5.47 5.01
CA PRO A 251 -7.75 4.42 4.29
C PRO A 251 -6.79 3.67 5.21
N ARG A 252 -6.52 2.41 4.88
CA ARG A 252 -5.48 1.62 5.55
C ARG A 252 -4.15 2.36 5.53
N GLY A 253 -3.50 2.39 6.69
CA GLY A 253 -2.22 3.08 6.88
C GLY A 253 -2.33 4.59 7.14
N TYR A 254 -3.55 5.15 7.22
CA TYR A 254 -3.74 6.48 7.76
C TYR A 254 -3.32 6.52 9.25
N PRO A 255 -2.49 7.47 9.68
CA PRO A 255 -2.06 7.53 11.08
C PRO A 255 -3.25 7.60 12.05
N LEU A 256 -3.29 6.67 13.01
CA LEU A 256 -4.42 6.60 13.96
C LEU A 256 -4.48 7.84 14.87
N GLU A 257 -3.35 8.47 15.14
CA GLU A 257 -3.25 9.69 15.91
C GLU A 257 -3.96 10.85 15.22
N ALA A 258 -3.95 10.87 13.87
CA ALA A 258 -4.67 11.86 13.09
C ALA A 258 -6.21 11.69 13.17
N ILE A 259 -6.70 10.48 13.53
CA ILE A 259 -8.13 10.22 13.76
C ILE A 259 -8.61 10.87 15.06
N LYS A 260 -7.75 10.92 16.10
CA LYS A 260 -8.11 11.44 17.44
C LYS A 260 -8.28 12.96 17.51
N THR A 261 -7.71 13.66 16.55
CA THR A 261 -7.83 15.12 16.48
C THR A 261 -9.11 15.58 15.81
N GLU A 262 -10.07 14.72 15.66
CA GLU A 262 -11.25 14.69 14.86
C GLU A 262 -12.32 15.77 15.12
N HIS A 263 -12.39 16.31 16.29
CA HIS A 263 -13.34 17.41 16.53
C HIS A 263 -13.01 18.65 15.69
N ASP A 264 -11.77 18.71 15.16
CA ASP A 264 -11.31 19.72 14.20
C ASP A 264 -11.24 19.18 12.74
N TYR A 265 -11.45 17.87 12.50
CA TYR A 265 -11.26 17.18 11.24
C TYR A 265 -12.53 16.75 10.51
N VAL A 266 -13.62 17.32 10.81
CA VAL A 266 -14.66 17.35 9.78
C VAL A 266 -13.95 17.99 8.58
N PHE A 267 -13.74 17.20 7.50
CA PHE A 267 -13.36 17.73 6.20
C PHE A 267 -14.38 18.84 5.91
N LYS A 268 -14.06 20.03 6.40
CA LYS A 268 -14.82 21.22 6.07
C LYS A 268 -14.21 21.69 4.78
N PRO A 269 -14.99 21.80 3.69
CA PRO A 269 -14.52 22.40 2.45
C PRO A 269 -13.81 23.75 2.67
N GLU A 270 -14.14 24.45 3.75
CA GLU A 270 -13.54 25.69 4.19
C GLU A 270 -12.07 25.57 4.67
N ASN A 271 -11.63 24.39 5.09
CA ASN A 271 -10.24 24.10 5.52
C ASN A 271 -9.37 23.57 4.39
N VAL A 272 -9.94 23.35 3.20
CA VAL A 272 -9.28 22.87 2.02
C VAL A 272 -9.46 23.89 0.90
N THR A 273 -8.40 24.52 0.50
CA THR A 273 -8.43 25.40 -0.65
C THR A 273 -8.31 24.55 -1.91
N LEU A 274 -9.40 24.45 -2.66
CA LEU A 274 -9.38 23.88 -4.00
C LEU A 274 -8.93 24.99 -4.98
N LYS A 275 -7.77 24.80 -5.60
CA LYS A 275 -7.27 25.69 -6.65
C LYS A 275 -7.29 24.95 -7.96
N ASN A 276 -7.96 25.50 -8.95
CA ASN A 276 -7.90 24.98 -10.32
C ASN A 276 -6.48 25.11 -10.85
N ASN A 277 -5.91 24.00 -11.32
CA ASN A 277 -4.63 24.02 -12.00
C ASN A 277 -4.70 23.30 -13.35
N HIS A 278 -4.24 23.96 -14.38
CA HIS A 278 -4.45 23.52 -15.76
C HIS A 278 -3.47 22.43 -16.23
N VAL A 279 -2.33 22.26 -15.60
CA VAL A 279 -1.35 21.23 -16.00
C VAL A 279 -0.64 20.68 -14.77
N ALA A 280 -0.99 19.48 -14.37
CA ALA A 280 -0.33 18.79 -13.29
C ALA A 280 0.67 17.77 -13.80
N ASN A 281 1.91 17.84 -13.32
CA ASN A 281 2.86 16.75 -13.48
C ASN A 281 2.48 15.63 -12.52
N LEU A 282 1.70 14.64 -13.00
CA LEU A 282 1.24 13.51 -12.19
C LEU A 282 2.20 12.34 -12.32
N GLY A 283 2.68 11.86 -11.19
CA GLY A 283 3.42 10.60 -11.11
C GLY A 283 2.51 9.42 -10.87
N VAL A 284 1.57 9.58 -9.95
CA VAL A 284 0.68 8.51 -9.48
C VAL A 284 -0.76 9.00 -9.43
N ILE A 285 -1.70 8.13 -9.77
CA ILE A 285 -3.14 8.38 -9.65
C ILE A 285 -3.77 7.18 -8.95
N GLN A 286 -4.31 7.40 -7.75
CA GLN A 286 -5.08 6.42 -7.01
C GLN A 286 -6.55 6.57 -7.34
N TYR A 287 -7.17 5.51 -7.87
CA TYR A 287 -8.62 5.40 -7.96
C TYR A 287 -9.16 4.71 -6.71
N LEU A 288 -10.27 5.21 -6.18
CA LEU A 288 -10.91 4.59 -5.03
C LEU A 288 -11.59 3.27 -5.42
N GLN A 289 -11.97 2.48 -4.42
CA GLN A 289 -12.63 1.20 -4.57
C GLN A 289 -13.97 1.24 -3.84
N ASN A 290 -15.06 0.90 -4.52
CA ASN A 290 -16.39 0.76 -3.92
C ASN A 290 -16.60 -0.64 -3.33
N VAL A 291 -17.68 -0.82 -2.60
CA VAL A 291 -18.13 -2.04 -1.91
C VAL A 291 -17.29 -2.33 -0.68
N ASN A 292 -16.01 -2.48 -0.83
CA ASN A 292 -15.08 -2.83 0.23
C ASN A 292 -13.80 -2.00 0.08
N PRO A 293 -13.85 -0.68 0.35
CA PRO A 293 -12.67 0.18 0.28
C PRO A 293 -11.50 -0.38 1.07
N ASP A 294 -10.29 0.02 0.73
CA ASP A 294 -9.10 -0.44 1.44
C ASP A 294 -8.98 0.22 2.82
N LEU A 295 -9.71 -0.36 3.77
CA LEU A 295 -9.78 0.03 5.17
C LEU A 295 -8.94 -0.92 6.00
N ASP A 296 -8.41 -0.43 7.12
CA ASP A 296 -7.66 -1.26 8.06
C ASP A 296 -8.56 -2.19 8.90
N ALA A 297 -7.93 -3.11 9.62
CA ALA A 297 -8.67 -4.08 10.41
C ALA A 297 -9.37 -3.44 11.62
N ILE A 298 -8.87 -2.33 12.16
CA ILE A 298 -9.53 -1.61 13.26
C ILE A 298 -10.87 -1.07 12.78
N TYR A 299 -10.87 -0.39 11.62
CA TYR A 299 -12.12 0.10 11.03
C TYR A 299 -13.10 -1.06 10.82
N ARG A 300 -12.66 -2.14 10.19
CA ARG A 300 -13.49 -3.29 9.83
C ARG A 300 -14.08 -4.05 11.02
N ILE A 301 -13.40 -4.04 12.16
CA ILE A 301 -13.89 -4.65 13.42
C ILE A 301 -14.93 -3.75 14.09
N THR A 302 -14.81 -2.44 13.95
CA THR A 302 -15.57 -1.46 14.73
C THR A 302 -16.71 -0.79 13.96
N HIS A 303 -16.70 -0.84 12.63
CA HIS A 303 -17.68 -0.17 11.77
C HIS A 303 -18.30 -1.12 10.74
N PRO A 304 -19.53 -0.85 10.30
CA PRO A 304 -20.18 -1.65 9.27
C PRO A 304 -19.52 -1.46 7.89
N ILE A 305 -19.57 -2.51 7.09
CA ILE A 305 -19.24 -2.55 5.68
C ILE A 305 -20.43 -3.15 4.94
N PRO A 306 -20.78 -2.75 3.72
CA PRO A 306 -19.98 -1.97 2.76
C PRO A 306 -20.04 -0.47 2.97
N ALA A 307 -18.97 0.23 2.55
CA ALA A 307 -18.97 1.67 2.40
C ALA A 307 -19.03 2.05 0.92
N LYS A 308 -19.78 3.10 0.60
CA LYS A 308 -19.93 3.58 -0.78
C LYS A 308 -19.56 5.06 -0.85
N PHE A 309 -18.71 5.38 -1.81
CA PHE A 309 -18.39 6.75 -2.17
C PHE A 309 -19.48 7.38 -3.03
N ASP A 310 -19.53 8.70 -3.05
CA ASP A 310 -20.51 9.46 -3.80
C ASP A 310 -20.19 9.45 -5.31
N ASP A 311 -21.01 8.75 -6.08
CA ASP A 311 -20.86 8.64 -7.53
C ASP A 311 -21.09 9.98 -8.26
N SER A 312 -21.67 11.01 -7.59
CA SER A 312 -21.83 12.34 -8.16
C SER A 312 -20.52 13.14 -8.20
N ILE A 313 -19.53 12.76 -7.39
CA ILE A 313 -18.22 13.39 -7.37
C ILE A 313 -17.34 12.71 -8.44
N THR A 314 -17.26 13.34 -9.60
CA THR A 314 -16.49 12.83 -10.74
C THR A 314 -15.12 13.45 -10.89
N GLN A 315 -14.82 14.48 -10.09
CA GLN A 315 -13.57 15.23 -10.13
C GLN A 315 -12.45 14.47 -9.43
N CYS A 316 -11.25 14.51 -10.01
CA CYS A 316 -10.01 14.06 -9.37
C CYS A 316 -9.38 15.22 -8.60
N PHE A 317 -8.74 14.92 -7.47
CA PHE A 317 -8.06 15.90 -6.64
C PHE A 317 -6.57 15.59 -6.56
N ILE A 318 -5.73 16.61 -6.66
CA ILE A 318 -4.30 16.52 -6.45
C ILE A 318 -3.98 16.90 -5.01
N LEU A 319 -3.19 16.09 -4.36
CA LEU A 319 -2.63 16.42 -3.07
C LEU A 319 -1.42 17.34 -3.27
N ALA A 320 -1.47 18.50 -2.63
CA ALA A 320 -0.35 19.43 -2.64
C ALA A 320 0.85 18.85 -1.85
N LYS A 321 2.03 19.41 -2.14
CA LYS A 321 3.27 19.09 -1.41
C LYS A 321 3.10 19.32 0.10
N ASP A 322 3.90 18.61 0.88
CA ASP A 322 4.01 18.70 2.33
C ASP A 322 2.84 18.06 3.12
N SER A 323 1.88 17.43 2.45
CA SER A 323 0.90 16.56 3.08
C SER A 323 0.92 15.17 2.43
N PHE A 324 0.80 14.14 3.24
CA PHE A 324 0.75 12.76 2.79
C PHE A 324 -0.67 12.21 2.76
N ALA A 325 -0.91 11.24 1.91
CA ALA A 325 -2.11 10.41 1.96
C ALA A 325 -1.72 8.98 1.55
N PRO A 326 -2.07 7.93 2.32
CA PRO A 326 -1.73 6.57 1.93
C PRO A 326 -2.56 6.14 0.72
N TRP A 327 -1.93 5.35 -0.15
CA TRP A 327 -2.60 4.64 -1.24
C TRP A 327 -2.12 3.18 -1.31
N ASN A 328 -2.90 2.36 -1.99
CA ASN A 328 -2.68 0.93 -2.09
C ASN A 328 -2.24 0.48 -3.50
N ALA A 329 -2.04 -0.82 -3.69
CA ALA A 329 -1.68 -1.45 -4.96
C ALA A 329 -2.88 -2.02 -5.73
N GLN A 330 -4.09 -1.55 -5.44
CA GLN A 330 -5.32 -2.16 -5.92
C GLN A 330 -5.91 -1.55 -7.19
N SER A 331 -5.79 -0.25 -7.35
CA SER A 331 -6.38 0.49 -8.48
C SER A 331 -5.58 1.78 -8.69
N THR A 332 -4.30 1.60 -8.99
CA THR A 332 -3.33 2.70 -9.00
C THR A 332 -2.63 2.81 -10.36
N LEU A 333 -2.70 3.97 -10.98
CA LEU A 333 -1.98 4.25 -12.21
C LEU A 333 -0.65 4.93 -11.90
N PHE A 334 0.41 4.39 -12.45
CA PHE A 334 1.72 5.04 -12.49
C PHE A 334 2.01 5.57 -13.89
N ASN A 335 2.41 6.83 -13.97
CA ASN A 335 2.98 7.40 -15.17
C ASN A 335 4.48 7.10 -15.24
N TYR A 336 5.06 7.15 -16.44
CA TYR A 336 6.47 6.79 -16.68
C TYR A 336 7.44 7.49 -15.74
N ASN A 337 7.23 8.78 -15.45
CA ASN A 337 8.08 9.58 -14.57
C ASN A 337 8.11 9.11 -13.10
N ALA A 338 7.29 8.14 -12.73
CA ALA A 338 7.19 7.58 -11.36
C ALA A 338 7.42 6.05 -11.30
N PHE A 339 7.84 5.38 -12.38
CA PHE A 339 8.05 3.92 -12.37
C PHE A 339 9.10 3.46 -11.37
N TRP A 340 10.06 4.30 -11.02
CA TRP A 340 11.01 4.05 -9.95
C TRP A 340 10.33 3.76 -8.60
N GLY A 341 9.15 4.33 -8.37
CA GLY A 341 8.35 4.17 -7.15
C GLY A 341 7.43 2.93 -7.13
N LEU A 342 7.46 2.08 -8.15
CA LEU A 342 6.63 0.87 -8.23
C LEU A 342 7.06 -0.22 -7.23
N LEU A 343 8.33 -0.22 -6.76
CA LEU A 343 8.87 -1.28 -5.94
C LEU A 343 8.07 -1.49 -4.65
N LEU A 344 7.55 -2.68 -4.47
CA LEU A 344 6.92 -3.15 -3.24
C LEU A 344 8.01 -3.75 -2.33
N PRO A 345 8.28 -3.17 -1.15
CA PRO A 345 9.20 -3.75 -0.17
C PRO A 345 8.82 -5.20 0.17
N MET A 346 9.81 -6.03 0.43
CA MET A 346 9.58 -7.47 0.64
C MET A 346 9.79 -7.96 2.07
N THR A 347 10.38 -7.15 2.94
CA THR A 347 10.66 -7.57 4.33
C THR A 347 9.54 -7.22 5.30
N VAL A 348 8.57 -6.45 4.86
CA VAL A 348 7.34 -6.15 5.59
C VAL A 348 6.18 -6.99 5.08
N HIS A 349 5.16 -7.18 5.90
CA HIS A 349 3.97 -7.93 5.48
C HIS A 349 3.30 -7.29 4.25
N GLY A 350 2.66 -8.09 3.38
CA GLY A 350 2.00 -7.60 2.17
C GLY A 350 0.98 -6.49 2.43
N ARG A 351 0.30 -6.50 3.60
CA ARG A 351 -0.64 -5.44 4.01
C ARG A 351 0.04 -4.13 4.43
N VAL A 352 1.36 -4.11 4.57
CA VAL A 352 2.16 -2.93 4.92
C VAL A 352 2.95 -2.44 3.72
N SER A 353 3.35 -3.35 2.85
CA SER A 353 4.30 -3.15 1.75
C SER A 353 3.87 -2.02 0.80
N ASP A 354 2.65 -2.06 0.30
CA ASP A 354 2.09 -1.06 -0.62
C ASP A 354 1.89 0.31 0.05
N ILE A 355 1.55 0.33 1.34
CA ILE A 355 1.39 1.56 2.11
C ILE A 355 2.74 2.23 2.35
N TRP A 356 3.79 1.47 2.76
CA TRP A 356 5.13 2.03 2.89
C TRP A 356 5.65 2.56 1.55
N ARG A 357 5.48 1.78 0.46
CA ARG A 357 5.73 2.24 -0.91
C ARG A 357 5.06 3.59 -1.18
N SER A 358 3.81 3.74 -0.77
CA SER A 358 3.04 4.96 -1.02
C SER A 358 3.67 6.18 -0.37
N TYR A 359 4.08 6.08 0.87
CA TYR A 359 4.73 7.17 1.58
C TYR A 359 6.13 7.49 1.04
N PHE A 360 6.94 6.47 0.74
CA PHE A 360 8.28 6.66 0.17
C PHE A 360 8.23 7.31 -1.21
N THR A 361 7.31 6.84 -2.05
CA THR A 361 7.12 7.40 -3.39
C THR A 361 6.65 8.85 -3.32
N GLN A 362 5.66 9.17 -2.48
CA GLN A 362 5.19 10.56 -2.31
C GLN A 362 6.33 11.49 -1.94
N ARG A 363 7.15 11.09 -0.96
CA ARG A 363 8.27 11.94 -0.52
C ARG A 363 9.20 12.28 -1.67
N LEU A 364 9.52 11.31 -2.52
CA LEU A 364 10.42 11.50 -3.65
C LEU A 364 9.76 12.21 -4.85
N LEU A 365 8.44 12.05 -5.05
CA LEU A 365 7.69 12.83 -6.05
C LEU A 365 7.85 14.34 -5.81
N TRP A 366 7.92 14.79 -4.56
CA TRP A 366 8.13 16.20 -4.24
C TRP A 366 9.46 16.75 -4.77
N GLU A 367 10.51 15.91 -4.78
CA GLU A 367 11.82 16.31 -5.35
C GLU A 367 11.80 16.44 -6.89
N LYS A 368 10.83 15.78 -7.53
CA LYS A 368 10.62 15.85 -8.99
C LYS A 368 9.51 16.82 -9.38
N SER A 369 9.00 17.64 -8.46
CA SER A 369 7.84 18.50 -8.67
C SER A 369 6.67 17.75 -9.33
N SER A 370 6.50 16.49 -8.91
CA SER A 370 5.45 15.59 -9.37
C SER A 370 4.46 15.32 -8.24
N ASN A 371 3.21 15.05 -8.60
CA ASN A 371 2.11 14.95 -7.64
C ASN A 371 1.45 13.58 -7.69
N ILE A 372 0.69 13.31 -6.64
CA ILE A 372 -0.32 12.26 -6.62
C ILE A 372 -1.70 12.88 -6.77
N ALA A 373 -2.57 12.20 -7.53
CA ALA A 373 -3.99 12.50 -7.59
C ALA A 373 -4.82 11.34 -7.01
N PHE A 374 -5.95 11.70 -6.41
CA PHE A 374 -7.00 10.76 -6.03
C PHE A 374 -8.20 10.98 -6.94
N CYS A 375 -8.79 9.90 -7.41
CA CYS A 375 -9.91 9.91 -8.36
C CYS A 375 -11.07 9.06 -7.82
N PRO A 376 -12.30 9.29 -8.32
CA PRO A 376 -13.46 8.49 -7.96
C PRO A 376 -13.25 6.99 -8.18
N SER A 377 -14.14 6.18 -7.62
CA SER A 377 -14.05 4.73 -7.71
C SER A 377 -14.09 4.23 -9.15
N LEU A 378 -13.12 3.39 -9.49
CA LEU A 378 -13.00 2.73 -10.78
C LEU A 378 -13.38 1.26 -10.71
N VAL A 379 -13.22 0.66 -9.54
CA VAL A 379 -13.44 -0.75 -9.29
C VAL A 379 -14.35 -0.97 -8.08
N ASN A 380 -15.06 -2.09 -8.09
CA ASN A 380 -15.62 -2.72 -6.91
C ASN A 380 -14.56 -3.70 -6.37
N HIS A 381 -14.26 -3.64 -5.10
CA HIS A 381 -13.38 -4.60 -4.44
C HIS A 381 -14.24 -5.74 -3.86
N ILE A 382 -14.12 -6.92 -4.43
CA ILE A 382 -14.82 -8.14 -4.01
C ILE A 382 -13.89 -8.94 -3.11
N ARG A 383 -13.71 -8.42 -1.90
CA ARG A 383 -12.74 -8.95 -0.96
C ARG A 383 -13.01 -10.41 -0.61
N ASN A 384 -11.98 -11.22 -0.65
CA ASN A 384 -11.98 -12.58 -0.11
C ASN A 384 -12.24 -12.58 1.40
N GLN A 385 -12.80 -13.69 1.93
CA GLN A 385 -13.01 -13.82 3.36
C GLN A 385 -11.66 -13.85 4.10
N HIS A 386 -11.48 -12.93 5.04
CA HIS A 386 -10.31 -12.81 5.88
C HIS A 386 -10.67 -12.96 7.35
N ARG A 387 -9.73 -13.47 8.14
CA ARG A 387 -9.82 -13.40 9.61
C ARG A 387 -9.28 -12.03 10.03
N LEU A 388 -10.18 -11.10 10.39
CA LEU A 388 -9.83 -9.71 10.71
C LEU A 388 -8.76 -9.60 11.80
N ILE A 389 -8.73 -10.53 12.76
CA ILE A 389 -7.67 -10.54 13.78
C ILE A 389 -6.27 -10.83 13.21
N LYS A 390 -6.18 -11.60 12.12
CA LYS A 390 -4.91 -11.82 11.42
C LYS A 390 -4.51 -10.59 10.61
N ASP A 391 -5.49 -9.91 10.02
CA ASP A 391 -5.25 -8.64 9.33
C ASP A 391 -4.75 -7.58 10.32
N PHE A 392 -5.36 -7.51 11.51
CA PHE A 392 -4.93 -6.62 12.59
C PHE A 392 -3.46 -6.86 12.99
N ASP A 393 -3.09 -8.12 13.21
CA ASP A 393 -1.72 -8.50 13.54
C ASP A 393 -0.73 -8.12 12.42
N ALA A 394 -1.09 -8.39 11.17
CA ALA A 394 -0.29 -8.05 10.00
C ALA A 394 -0.14 -6.53 9.77
N GLU A 395 -1.08 -5.73 10.25
CA GLU A 395 -1.12 -4.27 10.11
C GLU A 395 -0.49 -3.52 11.30
N LEU A 396 -0.03 -4.21 12.34
CA LEU A 396 0.57 -3.56 13.52
C LEU A 396 1.61 -2.48 13.20
N PRO A 397 2.53 -2.64 12.21
CA PRO A 397 3.44 -1.57 11.85
C PRO A 397 2.73 -0.30 11.37
N LEU A 398 1.59 -0.43 10.68
CA LEU A 398 0.81 0.73 10.24
C LEU A 398 0.25 1.50 11.43
N TYR A 399 -0.22 0.80 12.46
CA TYR A 399 -0.80 1.42 13.65
C TYR A 399 0.23 2.08 14.55
N THR A 400 1.41 1.49 14.65
CA THR A 400 2.44 1.92 15.62
C THR A 400 3.50 2.85 15.04
N GLN A 401 3.65 2.89 13.71
CA GLN A 401 4.78 3.57 13.08
C GLN A 401 4.36 4.61 12.04
N ALA A 402 3.12 4.57 11.52
CA ALA A 402 2.75 5.42 10.38
C ALA A 402 2.87 6.91 10.70
N GLU A 403 2.44 7.37 11.89
CA GLU A 403 2.55 8.78 12.25
C GLU A 403 4.00 9.25 12.33
N SER A 404 4.84 8.49 13.04
CA SER A 404 6.26 8.83 13.19
C SER A 404 6.98 8.80 11.84
N LEU A 405 6.67 7.82 10.99
CA LEU A 405 7.21 7.71 9.64
C LEU A 405 6.82 8.94 8.80
N VAL A 406 5.55 9.29 8.76
CA VAL A 406 5.04 10.40 7.93
C VAL A 406 5.65 11.73 8.40
N LYS A 407 5.67 12.00 9.71
CA LYS A 407 6.30 13.19 10.27
C LYS A 407 7.80 13.26 10.00
N TYR A 408 8.47 12.12 10.05
CA TYR A 408 9.89 12.03 9.68
C TYR A 408 10.10 12.33 8.19
N LEU A 409 9.34 11.67 7.30
CA LEU A 409 9.43 11.87 5.87
C LEU A 409 9.12 13.31 5.44
N GLN A 410 8.22 14.00 6.13
CA GLN A 410 7.92 15.41 5.87
C GLN A 410 9.16 16.30 6.06
N GLN A 411 10.01 15.97 7.02
CA GLN A 411 11.24 16.71 7.31
C GLN A 411 12.48 16.16 6.61
N TRP A 412 12.40 14.92 6.11
CA TRP A 412 13.52 14.25 5.46
C TRP A 412 13.96 14.99 4.19
N LYS A 413 15.26 15.16 4.04
CA LYS A 413 15.85 15.82 2.85
C LYS A 413 16.93 14.92 2.27
N PRO A 414 16.88 14.61 0.96
CA PRO A 414 17.96 13.86 0.32
C PRO A 414 19.23 14.69 0.26
N VAL A 415 20.37 14.02 0.34
CA VAL A 415 21.68 14.61 0.07
C VAL A 415 21.97 14.57 -1.42
N SER A 416 21.59 13.49 -2.08
CA SER A 416 21.74 13.30 -3.52
C SER A 416 20.72 14.11 -4.33
N LYS A 417 20.98 14.25 -5.63
CA LYS A 417 20.13 15.02 -6.55
C LYS A 417 19.40 14.19 -7.59
N ASP A 418 19.87 12.98 -7.84
CA ASP A 418 19.26 12.03 -8.77
C ASP A 418 18.39 11.01 -8.05
N ILE A 419 17.34 10.54 -8.72
CA ILE A 419 16.36 9.61 -8.14
C ILE A 419 16.99 8.27 -7.70
N PRO A 420 17.87 7.62 -8.48
CA PRO A 420 18.51 6.39 -8.04
C PRO A 420 19.21 6.51 -6.68
N SER A 421 20.01 7.57 -6.51
CA SER A 421 20.72 7.81 -5.26
C SER A 421 19.79 8.21 -4.11
N MET A 422 18.76 9.01 -4.37
CA MET A 422 17.73 9.37 -3.38
C MET A 422 16.94 8.15 -2.90
N LEU A 423 16.59 7.21 -3.81
CA LEU A 423 15.93 5.95 -3.46
C LEU A 423 16.81 5.11 -2.53
N GLU A 424 18.07 4.95 -2.88
CA GLU A 424 19.02 4.21 -2.03
C GLU A 424 19.16 4.87 -0.66
N GLU A 425 19.36 6.19 -0.61
CA GLU A 425 19.45 6.95 0.65
C GLU A 425 18.22 6.73 1.53
N LEU A 426 17.03 6.82 0.95
CA LEU A 426 15.78 6.66 1.68
C LEU A 426 15.66 5.23 2.26
N TYR A 427 15.93 4.20 1.45
CA TYR A 427 15.82 2.81 1.91
C TYR A 427 16.86 2.47 2.98
N ILE A 428 18.08 3.01 2.86
CA ILE A 428 19.12 2.87 3.90
C ILE A 428 18.65 3.55 5.19
N ASP A 429 18.10 4.75 5.10
CA ASP A 429 17.63 5.48 6.26
C ASP A 429 16.44 4.76 6.94
N MET A 430 15.54 4.18 6.15
CA MET A 430 14.45 3.33 6.67
C MET A 430 14.95 2.05 7.34
N TYR A 431 16.00 1.44 6.80
CA TYR A 431 16.69 0.32 7.44
C TYR A 431 17.35 0.74 8.75
N GLU A 432 18.10 1.83 8.77
CA GLU A 432 18.79 2.30 9.97
C GLU A 432 17.82 2.64 11.11
N ARG A 433 16.58 3.02 10.79
CA ARG A 433 15.51 3.34 11.74
C ARG A 433 14.57 2.17 12.09
N GLY A 434 14.77 1.02 11.46
CA GLY A 434 14.01 -0.19 11.77
C GLY A 434 12.60 -0.22 11.15
N ILE A 435 12.36 0.53 10.09
CA ILE A 435 11.14 0.47 9.27
C ILE A 435 11.25 -0.66 8.24
N LEU A 436 12.42 -0.86 7.68
CA LEU A 436 12.76 -1.91 6.71
C LEU A 436 13.93 -2.75 7.20
N GLU A 437 14.14 -3.92 6.58
CA GLU A 437 15.29 -4.77 6.83
C GLU A 437 16.38 -4.60 5.76
N LEU A 438 17.61 -5.08 6.04
CA LEU A 438 18.77 -4.98 5.14
C LEU A 438 18.46 -5.51 3.74
N LYS A 439 17.67 -6.56 3.63
CA LYS A 439 17.27 -7.13 2.34
C LYS A 439 16.48 -6.15 1.47
N ASP A 440 15.73 -5.21 2.04
CA ASP A 440 15.06 -4.19 1.23
C ASP A 440 16.03 -3.14 0.70
N VAL A 441 17.16 -2.88 1.39
CA VAL A 441 18.24 -2.03 0.85
C VAL A 441 18.90 -2.72 -0.35
N GLU A 442 19.22 -4.00 -0.23
CA GLU A 442 19.74 -4.78 -1.36
C GLU A 442 18.71 -4.85 -2.50
N PHE A 443 17.44 -4.98 -2.16
CA PHE A 443 16.35 -5.10 -3.13
C PHE A 443 16.13 -3.82 -3.93
N ILE A 444 16.18 -2.63 -3.30
CA ILE A 444 16.09 -1.36 -4.03
C ILE A 444 17.30 -1.14 -4.94
N GLN A 445 18.50 -1.54 -4.52
CA GLN A 445 19.69 -1.45 -5.35
C GLN A 445 19.57 -2.31 -6.61
N LEU A 446 19.11 -3.57 -6.47
CA LEU A 446 18.86 -4.47 -7.59
C LEU A 446 17.71 -3.97 -8.48
N TRP A 447 16.65 -3.39 -7.91
CA TRP A 447 15.56 -2.76 -8.64
C TRP A 447 16.04 -1.61 -9.53
N ILE A 448 16.87 -0.72 -9.00
CA ILE A 448 17.45 0.39 -9.77
C ILE A 448 18.31 -0.14 -10.92
N GLN A 449 19.12 -1.15 -10.67
CA GLN A 449 19.90 -1.79 -11.72
C GLN A 449 19.02 -2.44 -12.79
N ASP A 450 17.95 -3.12 -12.41
CA ASP A 450 17.03 -3.74 -13.36
C ASP A 450 16.25 -2.71 -14.17
N LEU A 451 15.82 -1.59 -13.56
CA LEU A 451 15.22 -0.47 -14.28
C LEU A 451 16.16 0.06 -15.39
N GLN A 452 17.45 0.27 -15.07
CA GLN A 452 18.45 0.69 -16.05
C GLN A 452 18.63 -0.36 -17.16
N ARG A 453 18.69 -1.64 -16.81
CA ARG A 453 18.85 -2.74 -17.75
C ARG A 453 17.68 -2.88 -18.73
N VAL A 454 16.45 -2.66 -18.27
CA VAL A 454 15.26 -2.69 -19.13
C VAL A 454 15.04 -1.39 -19.90
N GLY A 455 15.99 -0.44 -19.83
CA GLY A 455 15.97 0.80 -20.60
C GLY A 455 15.14 1.93 -20.02
N TYR A 456 14.79 1.86 -18.72
CA TYR A 456 14.10 2.96 -18.07
C TYR A 456 15.03 4.16 -17.85
N SER A 457 14.56 5.37 -18.24
CA SER A 457 15.27 6.61 -18.01
C SER A 457 14.71 7.35 -16.80
N PHE A 458 15.55 7.58 -15.79
CA PHE A 458 15.20 8.39 -14.61
C PHE A 458 15.14 9.90 -14.89
N GLU A 459 15.68 10.34 -16.03
CA GLU A 459 15.74 11.75 -16.43
C GLU A 459 14.60 12.15 -17.36
N TYR A 460 13.51 11.35 -17.40
CA TYR A 460 12.39 11.65 -18.27
C TYR A 460 11.78 13.03 -17.97
N ILE A 461 11.93 13.94 -18.93
CA ILE A 461 11.28 15.25 -18.89
C ILE A 461 9.98 15.11 -19.69
N VAL A 462 8.85 15.37 -19.05
CA VAL A 462 7.57 15.49 -19.76
C VAL A 462 7.66 16.76 -20.62
N CYS A 463 7.79 16.60 -21.94
CA CYS A 463 7.69 17.69 -22.90
C CYS A 463 6.26 18.15 -23.07
#